data_536f989c9e1da02514785efbe0946a9f
#
_entry.id   536f989c9e1da02514785efbe0946a9f
#
_cell.length_a   1.000
_cell.length_b   1.000
_cell.length_c   1.000
_cell.angle_alpha   90.00
_cell.angle_beta   90.00
_cell.angle_gamma   90.00
#
_symmetry.space_group_name_H-M   'P 1'
#
loop_
_entity.id
_entity.type
_entity.pdbx_description
1 polymer ?
#
loop_
_entity_poly.entity_id
_entity_poly.type
_entity_poly.pdbx_seq_one_letter_code
_entity_poly.pdbx_strand_id
1 'polypeptide(L)'
;TSETLKNSLIDAVKAMHPEHVFKIPEEKNAACCTFLEDYLVNDGYVFSSNYDLLLYWVLMRNTCKNAGDGFGREVENPLGDEYVPDYEPEYSELRWGKNKDSQSVFYLHGALPLFDTGIDIIKEEYNGDYLLDNIKARMEKKEYPIFVTAGNANEKLTHIMHNKYLSFCFDKFSSIKGSLITFGFNFGDNDTHIIEAINIAANQGKKAQDKLWSVYIGVYSDADLMHIEKIKTKFKCKVNLYNAKTTNVWQ
;
A
#
# COMPACT_ATOMS: atom_id res chain seq x y z
N THR A 1 -14.47 8.72 -20.21
CA THR A 1 -14.60 9.55 -18.99
C THR A 1 -13.86 8.90 -17.84
N SER A 2 -13.51 9.65 -16.78
CA SER A 2 -12.77 9.15 -15.59
C SER A 2 -13.49 7.96 -14.94
N GLU A 3 -14.82 7.97 -14.86
CA GLU A 3 -15.65 6.90 -14.28
C GLU A 3 -15.56 5.60 -15.10
N THR A 4 -15.59 5.68 -16.43
CA THR A 4 -15.44 4.51 -17.30
C THR A 4 -14.09 3.85 -17.11
N LEU A 5 -13.02 4.65 -16.96
CA LEU A 5 -11.68 4.15 -16.76
C LEU A 5 -11.52 3.47 -15.38
N LYS A 6 -12.11 4.06 -14.33
CA LYS A 6 -12.14 3.46 -12.99
C LYS A 6 -12.84 2.10 -13.02
N ASN A 7 -14.02 2.02 -13.64
CA ASN A 7 -14.77 0.77 -13.77
C ASN A 7 -13.98 -0.29 -14.54
N SER A 8 -13.35 0.09 -15.66
CA SER A 8 -12.54 -0.85 -16.45
C SER A 8 -11.33 -1.39 -15.68
N LEU A 9 -10.66 -0.55 -14.88
CA LEU A 9 -9.55 -1.01 -14.05
C LEU A 9 -10.02 -1.97 -12.96
N ILE A 10 -11.13 -1.66 -12.33
CA ILE A 10 -11.73 -2.50 -11.30
C ILE A 10 -12.14 -3.85 -11.86
N ASP A 11 -12.75 -3.86 -13.05
CA ASP A 11 -13.11 -5.11 -13.74
C ASP A 11 -11.86 -5.92 -14.12
N ALA A 12 -10.79 -5.26 -14.56
CA ALA A 12 -9.51 -5.92 -14.84
C ALA A 12 -8.90 -6.55 -13.57
N VAL A 13 -8.88 -5.81 -12.46
CA VAL A 13 -8.39 -6.34 -11.17
C VAL A 13 -9.24 -7.52 -10.72
N LYS A 14 -10.58 -7.43 -10.81
CA LYS A 14 -11.49 -8.54 -10.45
C LYS A 14 -11.28 -9.77 -11.32
N ALA A 15 -11.06 -9.61 -12.62
CA ALA A 15 -10.85 -10.71 -13.55
C ALA A 15 -9.54 -11.45 -13.29
N MET A 16 -8.51 -10.77 -12.78
CA MET A 16 -7.19 -11.33 -12.51
C MET A 16 -6.98 -11.70 -11.05
N HIS A 17 -7.79 -11.16 -10.15
CA HIS A 17 -7.66 -11.34 -8.71
C HIS A 17 -8.33 -12.65 -8.28
N PRO A 18 -7.72 -13.43 -7.37
CA PRO A 18 -8.41 -14.56 -6.75
C PRO A 18 -9.70 -14.12 -6.05
N GLU A 19 -10.75 -14.91 -6.14
CA GLU A 19 -12.07 -14.59 -5.55
C GLU A 19 -11.99 -14.37 -4.03
N HIS A 20 -11.13 -15.15 -3.36
CA HIS A 20 -10.92 -15.06 -1.92
C HIS A 20 -9.52 -15.56 -1.52
N VAL A 21 -9.11 -15.21 -0.30
CA VAL A 21 -7.76 -15.49 0.22
C VAL A 21 -7.37 -16.98 0.20
N PHE A 22 -8.32 -17.89 0.34
CA PHE A 22 -8.04 -19.33 0.35
C PHE A 22 -7.75 -19.93 -1.05
N LYS A 23 -7.89 -19.15 -2.11
CA LYS A 23 -7.39 -19.51 -3.45
C LYS A 23 -5.86 -19.37 -3.56
N ILE A 24 -5.24 -18.69 -2.62
CA ILE A 24 -3.78 -18.57 -2.55
C ILE A 24 -3.27 -19.69 -1.64
N PRO A 25 -2.34 -20.54 -2.10
CA PRO A 25 -1.70 -21.56 -1.26
C PRO A 25 -1.13 -20.95 0.02
N GLU A 26 -1.30 -21.66 1.14
CA GLU A 26 -0.89 -21.16 2.46
C GLU A 26 0.61 -20.89 2.54
N GLU A 27 1.41 -21.79 1.97
CA GLU A 27 2.85 -21.68 1.91
C GLU A 27 3.32 -20.40 1.19
N LYS A 28 2.64 -20.02 0.11
CA LYS A 28 2.94 -18.77 -0.61
C LYS A 28 2.59 -17.53 0.19
N ASN A 29 1.47 -17.56 0.89
CA ASN A 29 1.08 -16.50 1.82
C ASN A 29 2.10 -16.36 2.96
N ALA A 30 2.51 -17.48 3.57
CA ALA A 30 3.47 -17.52 4.66
C ALA A 30 4.85 -17.04 4.20
N ALA A 31 5.32 -17.44 3.01
CA ALA A 31 6.59 -16.99 2.45
C ALA A 31 6.59 -15.47 2.24
N CYS A 32 5.51 -14.92 1.70
CA CYS A 32 5.39 -13.48 1.53
C CYS A 32 5.35 -12.74 2.89
N CYS A 33 4.60 -13.25 3.88
CA CYS A 33 4.58 -12.65 5.22
C CYS A 33 5.99 -12.64 5.84
N THR A 34 6.72 -13.76 5.79
CA THR A 34 8.09 -13.86 6.30
C THR A 34 9.01 -12.83 5.65
N PHE A 35 8.91 -12.67 4.32
CA PHE A 35 9.67 -11.65 3.60
C PHE A 35 9.36 -10.23 4.09
N LEU A 36 8.10 -9.91 4.38
CA LEU A 36 7.70 -8.59 4.87
C LEU A 36 8.11 -8.37 6.33
N GLU A 37 8.00 -9.40 7.17
CA GLU A 37 8.37 -9.34 8.59
C GLU A 37 9.85 -9.02 8.80
N ASP A 38 10.75 -9.46 7.92
CA ASP A 38 12.17 -9.13 7.98
C ASP A 38 12.45 -7.62 8.03
N TYR A 39 11.57 -6.83 7.45
CA TYR A 39 11.64 -5.35 7.48
C TYR A 39 10.84 -4.77 8.63
N LEU A 40 9.62 -5.24 8.87
CA LEU A 40 8.69 -4.69 9.86
C LEU A 40 9.18 -4.86 11.31
N VAL A 41 9.87 -5.96 11.62
CA VAL A 41 10.42 -6.20 12.98
C VAL A 41 11.59 -5.27 13.35
N ASN A 42 12.18 -4.59 12.36
CA ASN A 42 13.29 -3.64 12.53
C ASN A 42 12.87 -2.18 12.33
N ASP A 43 11.63 -1.85 12.67
CA ASP A 43 11.03 -0.51 12.48
C ASP A 43 11.04 -0.03 11.02
N GLY A 44 11.07 -0.97 10.08
CA GLY A 44 10.97 -0.69 8.65
C GLY A 44 9.53 -0.48 8.20
N TYR A 45 9.39 -0.14 6.94
CA TYR A 45 8.10 0.14 6.32
C TYR A 45 7.89 -0.73 5.10
N VAL A 46 6.63 -1.03 4.82
CA VAL A 46 6.18 -1.67 3.57
C VAL A 46 5.34 -0.67 2.79
N PHE A 47 5.72 -0.44 1.55
CA PHE A 47 4.98 0.41 0.62
C PHE A 47 4.50 -0.42 -0.57
N SER A 48 3.21 -0.35 -0.86
CA SER A 48 2.62 -1.00 -2.04
C SER A 48 2.13 0.02 -3.04
N SER A 49 2.43 -0.21 -4.30
CA SER A 49 1.82 0.50 -5.44
C SER A 49 0.69 -0.31 -6.09
N ASN A 50 0.45 -1.53 -5.61
CA ASN A 50 -0.60 -2.40 -6.12
C ASN A 50 -1.97 -2.01 -5.57
N TYR A 51 -2.99 -2.20 -6.39
CA TYR A 51 -4.39 -1.90 -6.03
C TYR A 51 -5.14 -3.10 -5.47
N ASP A 52 -4.57 -4.31 -5.63
CA ASP A 52 -5.19 -5.58 -5.27
C ASP A 52 -5.29 -5.82 -3.76
N LEU A 53 -5.90 -6.94 -3.37
CA LEU A 53 -6.05 -7.35 -1.98
C LEU A 53 -4.92 -8.28 -1.49
N LEU A 54 -3.94 -8.60 -2.35
CA LEU A 54 -2.95 -9.63 -2.01
C LEU A 54 -2.14 -9.27 -0.78
N LEU A 55 -1.61 -8.04 -0.71
CA LEU A 55 -0.89 -7.58 0.47
C LEU A 55 -1.77 -7.60 1.72
N TYR A 56 -2.99 -7.07 1.63
CA TYR A 56 -3.94 -7.08 2.75
C TYR A 56 -4.19 -8.51 3.25
N TRP A 57 -4.43 -9.44 2.35
CA TRP A 57 -4.68 -10.85 2.71
C TRP A 57 -3.46 -11.54 3.32
N VAL A 58 -2.25 -11.25 2.83
CA VAL A 58 -1.01 -11.77 3.44
C VAL A 58 -0.90 -11.33 4.90
N LEU A 59 -1.11 -10.04 5.15
CA LEU A 59 -0.99 -9.46 6.49
C LEU A 59 -2.04 -10.01 7.45
N MET A 60 -3.28 -10.14 7.00
CA MET A 60 -4.40 -10.60 7.84
C MET A 60 -4.34 -12.10 8.10
N ARG A 61 -4.06 -12.92 7.09
CA ARG A 61 -4.03 -14.38 7.22
C ARG A 61 -2.92 -14.89 8.14
N ASN A 62 -1.77 -14.26 8.08
CA ASN A 62 -0.58 -14.68 8.82
C ASN A 62 -0.37 -13.89 10.13
N THR A 63 -1.21 -12.89 10.42
CA THR A 63 -1.04 -12.00 11.57
C THR A 63 0.40 -11.44 11.62
N CYS A 64 0.86 -10.88 10.49
CA CYS A 64 2.22 -10.36 10.33
C CYS A 64 2.55 -9.35 11.43
N LYS A 65 3.66 -9.59 12.15
CA LYS A 65 4.08 -8.76 13.27
C LYS A 65 4.42 -7.33 12.82
N ASN A 66 4.02 -6.37 13.62
CA ASN A 66 4.28 -4.94 13.41
C ASN A 66 3.68 -4.38 12.09
N ALA A 67 2.75 -5.09 11.47
CA ALA A 67 2.07 -4.65 10.25
C ALA A 67 0.85 -3.80 10.61
N GLY A 68 1.05 -2.51 10.83
CA GLY A 68 -0.02 -1.53 11.04
C GLY A 68 -0.31 -0.72 9.78
N ASP A 69 -1.56 -0.63 9.35
CA ASP A 69 -1.97 0.14 8.17
C ASP A 69 -2.66 1.48 8.51
N GLY A 70 -2.66 1.84 9.78
CA GLY A 70 -3.18 3.11 10.28
C GLY A 70 -4.69 3.15 10.48
N PHE A 71 -5.40 2.07 10.15
CA PHE A 71 -6.85 1.97 10.35
C PHE A 71 -7.19 1.43 11.74
N GLY A 72 -8.34 1.86 12.26
CA GLY A 72 -8.85 1.41 13.54
C GLY A 72 -10.33 1.72 13.69
N ARG A 73 -10.94 1.17 14.73
CA ARG A 73 -12.33 1.45 15.09
C ARG A 73 -12.41 2.38 16.29
N GLU A 74 -13.49 3.11 16.36
CA GLU A 74 -13.87 3.92 17.50
C GLU A 74 -15.18 3.41 18.05
N VAL A 75 -15.37 3.55 19.36
CA VAL A 75 -16.68 3.30 19.98
C VAL A 75 -17.55 4.51 19.69
N GLU A 76 -18.69 4.29 19.02
CA GLU A 76 -19.61 5.39 18.62
C GLU A 76 -20.57 5.78 19.74
N ASN A 77 -20.81 4.87 20.70
CA ASN A 77 -21.66 5.08 21.89
C ASN A 77 -20.83 4.93 23.19
N PRO A 78 -19.72 5.70 23.39
CA PRO A 78 -18.88 5.52 24.56
C PRO A 78 -19.68 5.75 25.85
N LEU A 79 -19.52 4.83 26.81
CA LEU A 79 -20.01 5.04 28.17
C LEU A 79 -19.30 6.23 28.80
N GLY A 80 -20.09 7.08 29.50
CA GLY A 80 -19.54 7.99 30.49
C GLY A 80 -19.06 7.24 31.74
N ASP A 81 -18.87 7.95 32.85
CA ASP A 81 -18.42 7.36 34.11
C ASP A 81 -19.46 6.48 34.81
N GLU A 82 -20.67 6.36 34.26
CA GLU A 82 -21.77 5.61 34.83
C GLU A 82 -21.79 4.17 34.33
N TYR A 83 -21.96 3.20 35.26
CA TYR A 83 -22.18 1.80 34.91
C TYR A 83 -23.58 1.64 34.30
N VAL A 84 -23.64 1.14 33.06
CA VAL A 84 -24.86 0.78 32.35
C VAL A 84 -24.96 -0.73 32.22
N PRO A 85 -25.96 -1.40 32.88
CA PRO A 85 -26.17 -2.83 32.65
C PRO A 85 -26.47 -3.10 31.19
N ASP A 86 -25.99 -4.23 30.67
CA ASP A 86 -26.23 -4.69 29.31
C ASP A 86 -25.71 -3.74 28.18
N TYR A 87 -24.69 -2.92 28.51
CA TYR A 87 -24.04 -2.08 27.52
C TYR A 87 -23.39 -2.90 26.45
N GLU A 88 -23.79 -2.65 25.20
CA GLU A 88 -23.13 -3.19 24.01
C GLU A 88 -22.42 -2.04 23.27
N PRO A 89 -21.08 -2.12 23.12
CA PRO A 89 -20.33 -1.11 22.39
C PRO A 89 -20.64 -1.19 20.89
N GLU A 90 -21.05 -0.09 20.32
CA GLU A 90 -21.14 0.09 18.88
C GLU A 90 -19.82 0.61 18.33
N TYR A 91 -19.32 -0.04 17.28
CA TYR A 91 -18.04 0.31 16.67
C TYR A 91 -18.23 0.94 15.29
N SER A 92 -17.46 1.97 15.03
CA SER A 92 -17.38 2.58 13.71
C SER A 92 -16.86 1.58 12.65
N GLU A 93 -17.03 1.94 11.38
CA GLU A 93 -16.21 1.35 10.31
C GLU A 93 -14.71 1.52 10.62
N LEU A 94 -13.85 0.76 9.95
CA LEU A 94 -12.40 0.95 10.05
C LEU A 94 -12.03 2.31 9.44
N ARG A 95 -11.66 3.28 10.27
CA ARG A 95 -11.28 4.64 9.87
C ARG A 95 -9.77 4.82 9.97
N TRP A 96 -9.21 5.52 9.01
CA TRP A 96 -7.80 5.89 9.04
C TRP A 96 -7.57 7.15 9.88
N GLY A 97 -6.51 7.15 10.67
CA GLY A 97 -6.06 8.33 11.40
C GLY A 97 -5.67 8.06 12.85
N LYS A 98 -6.48 7.33 13.60
CA LYS A 98 -6.21 7.03 15.01
C LYS A 98 -4.88 6.31 15.22
N ASN A 99 -4.57 5.36 14.33
CA ASN A 99 -3.36 4.53 14.40
C ASN A 99 -2.28 4.96 13.38
N LYS A 100 -2.38 6.16 12.80
CA LYS A 100 -1.46 6.63 11.76
C LYS A 100 -0.01 6.76 12.22
N ASP A 101 0.22 7.04 13.51
CA ASP A 101 1.57 7.24 14.04
C ASP A 101 2.33 5.91 14.18
N SER A 102 1.61 4.80 14.35
CA SER A 102 2.14 3.44 14.35
C SER A 102 2.04 2.74 13.00
N GLN A 103 1.64 3.45 11.94
CA GLN A 103 1.49 2.89 10.62
C GLN A 103 2.85 2.50 10.02
N SER A 104 2.95 1.26 9.57
CA SER A 104 4.14 0.67 8.94
C SER A 104 3.85 0.13 7.53
N VAL A 105 2.57 0.01 7.13
CA VAL A 105 2.13 -0.45 5.81
C VAL A 105 1.38 0.68 5.10
N PHE A 106 1.79 1.00 3.87
CA PHE A 106 1.31 2.15 3.12
C PHE A 106 0.92 1.77 1.69
N TYR A 107 -0.23 2.24 1.22
CA TYR A 107 -0.70 2.05 -0.16
C TYR A 107 -0.52 3.34 -0.95
N LEU A 108 0.61 3.47 -1.67
CA LEU A 108 1.03 4.70 -2.34
C LEU A 108 0.07 5.18 -3.43
N HIS A 109 -0.59 4.25 -4.09
CA HIS A 109 -1.54 4.53 -5.16
C HIS A 109 -2.98 4.18 -4.78
N GLY A 110 -3.24 3.94 -3.50
CA GLY A 110 -4.52 3.45 -3.02
C GLY A 110 -4.64 1.94 -3.12
N ALA A 111 -5.81 1.40 -2.80
CA ALA A 111 -6.11 -0.02 -2.89
C ALA A 111 -7.63 -0.27 -2.92
N LEU A 112 -8.03 -1.43 -3.42
CA LEU A 112 -9.43 -1.85 -3.53
C LEU A 112 -10.26 -1.68 -2.25
N PRO A 113 -9.73 -1.97 -1.03
CA PRO A 113 -10.55 -1.86 0.17
C PRO A 113 -10.63 -0.45 0.75
N LEU A 114 -9.98 0.56 0.14
CA LEU A 114 -9.90 1.92 0.68
C LEU A 114 -10.89 2.85 -0.02
N PHE A 115 -11.69 3.57 0.77
CA PHE A 115 -12.70 4.50 0.27
C PHE A 115 -12.56 5.87 0.93
N ASP A 116 -12.81 6.92 0.16
CA ASP A 116 -12.88 8.30 0.64
C ASP A 116 -14.35 8.73 0.70
N THR A 117 -14.86 8.94 1.90
CA THR A 117 -16.25 9.40 2.12
C THR A 117 -16.37 10.93 2.04
N GLY A 118 -15.26 11.64 1.80
CA GLY A 118 -15.18 13.10 1.86
C GLY A 118 -14.92 13.64 3.28
N ILE A 119 -15.27 12.88 4.32
CA ILE A 119 -15.00 13.19 5.73
C ILE A 119 -13.87 12.30 6.23
N ASP A 120 -14.04 11.00 6.07
CA ASP A 120 -13.10 9.97 6.54
C ASP A 120 -12.57 9.12 5.39
N ILE A 121 -11.39 8.57 5.62
CA ILE A 121 -10.88 7.46 4.82
C ILE A 121 -11.22 6.19 5.57
N ILE A 122 -11.99 5.32 4.93
CA ILE A 122 -12.44 4.06 5.52
C ILE A 122 -11.84 2.88 4.77
N LYS A 123 -11.76 1.75 5.45
CA LYS A 123 -11.32 0.48 4.88
C LYS A 123 -12.43 -0.55 4.97
N GLU A 124 -12.81 -1.12 3.82
CA GLU A 124 -13.74 -2.23 3.76
C GLU A 124 -13.13 -3.48 4.38
N GLU A 125 -13.96 -4.30 4.98
CA GLU A 125 -13.54 -5.49 5.70
C GLU A 125 -14.44 -6.70 5.43
N TYR A 126 -13.98 -7.85 5.87
CA TYR A 126 -14.78 -9.06 5.89
C TYR A 126 -15.84 -8.94 7.00
N ASN A 127 -17.09 -9.14 6.66
CA ASN A 127 -18.23 -9.08 7.58
C ASN A 127 -19.18 -10.29 7.47
N GLY A 128 -18.67 -11.43 7.00
CA GLY A 128 -19.45 -12.63 6.68
C GLY A 128 -19.54 -12.89 5.17
N ASP A 129 -19.51 -11.84 4.36
CA ASP A 129 -19.40 -11.92 2.90
C ASP A 129 -17.94 -11.74 2.46
N TYR A 130 -17.60 -12.21 1.27
CA TYR A 130 -16.25 -12.03 0.73
C TYR A 130 -15.96 -10.54 0.53
N LEU A 131 -14.75 -10.12 0.92
CA LEU A 131 -14.33 -8.71 0.82
C LEU A 131 -14.51 -8.11 -0.58
N LEU A 132 -14.27 -8.89 -1.64
CA LEU A 132 -14.52 -8.44 -3.00
C LEU A 132 -16.00 -8.17 -3.29
N ASP A 133 -16.92 -8.91 -2.68
CA ASP A 133 -18.34 -8.70 -2.88
C ASP A 133 -18.83 -7.46 -2.13
N ASN A 134 -18.30 -7.20 -0.93
CA ASN A 134 -18.54 -5.95 -0.21
C ASN A 134 -18.05 -4.74 -1.02
N ILE A 135 -16.85 -4.82 -1.59
CA ILE A 135 -16.30 -3.77 -2.46
C ILE A 135 -17.20 -3.55 -3.68
N LYS A 136 -17.68 -4.61 -4.33
CA LYS A 136 -18.63 -4.51 -5.45
C LYS A 136 -19.93 -3.82 -5.05
N ALA A 137 -20.49 -4.19 -3.90
CA ALA A 137 -21.72 -3.58 -3.40
C ALA A 137 -21.59 -2.07 -3.15
N ARG A 138 -20.42 -1.59 -2.67
CA ARG A 138 -20.13 -0.16 -2.56
C ARG A 138 -20.07 0.51 -3.94
N MET A 139 -19.41 -0.13 -4.90
CA MET A 139 -19.29 0.41 -6.27
C MET A 139 -20.62 0.52 -6.98
N GLU A 140 -21.54 -0.40 -6.76
CA GLU A 140 -22.92 -0.32 -7.26
C GLU A 140 -23.66 0.90 -6.70
N LYS A 141 -23.30 1.33 -5.48
CA LYS A 141 -23.77 2.58 -4.86
C LYS A 141 -22.99 3.81 -5.32
N LYS A 142 -22.07 3.67 -6.30
CA LYS A 142 -21.17 4.71 -6.83
C LYS A 142 -20.13 5.22 -5.83
N GLU A 143 -19.84 4.43 -4.80
CA GLU A 143 -18.69 4.62 -3.94
C GLU A 143 -17.51 3.90 -4.59
N TYR A 144 -16.47 4.65 -4.97
CA TYR A 144 -15.32 4.07 -5.66
C TYR A 144 -14.11 3.99 -4.75
N PRO A 145 -13.33 2.90 -4.82
CA PRO A 145 -12.07 2.81 -4.11
C PRO A 145 -11.11 3.96 -4.47
N ILE A 146 -10.21 4.26 -3.54
CA ILE A 146 -9.13 5.22 -3.76
C ILE A 146 -8.11 4.62 -4.72
N PHE A 147 -7.98 5.22 -5.91
CA PHE A 147 -7.01 4.83 -6.92
C PHE A 147 -6.31 6.02 -7.55
N VAL A 148 -5.03 5.84 -7.84
CA VAL A 148 -4.25 6.71 -8.73
C VAL A 148 -4.13 6.02 -10.09
N THR A 149 -5.17 6.06 -10.89
CA THR A 149 -5.36 5.13 -12.01
C THR A 149 -4.72 5.53 -13.32
N ALA A 150 -4.70 6.78 -13.67
CA ALA A 150 -4.37 7.19 -15.04
C ALA A 150 -3.63 8.51 -15.06
N GLY A 151 -2.91 8.69 -16.14
CA GLY A 151 -2.21 9.93 -16.42
C GLY A 151 -0.69 9.76 -16.39
N ASN A 152 -0.01 10.83 -16.75
CA ASN A 152 1.42 10.96 -16.56
C ASN A 152 1.78 11.13 -15.07
N ALA A 153 3.06 11.13 -14.75
CA ALA A 153 3.55 11.21 -13.38
C ALA A 153 3.05 12.46 -12.62
N ASN A 154 2.92 13.60 -13.29
CA ASN A 154 2.44 14.84 -12.67
C ASN A 154 0.95 14.77 -12.32
N GLU A 155 0.14 14.17 -13.20
CA GLU A 155 -1.28 13.96 -12.96
C GLU A 155 -1.48 12.98 -11.79
N LYS A 156 -0.71 11.88 -11.75
CA LYS A 156 -0.70 10.95 -10.63
C LYS A 156 -0.32 11.65 -9.32
N LEU A 157 0.76 12.42 -9.33
CA LEU A 157 1.20 13.17 -8.15
C LEU A 157 0.13 14.16 -7.69
N THR A 158 -0.53 14.86 -8.61
CA THR A 158 -1.63 15.76 -8.29
C THR A 158 -2.76 15.01 -7.58
N HIS A 159 -3.17 13.85 -8.07
CA HIS A 159 -4.18 13.01 -7.41
C HIS A 159 -3.75 12.56 -6.00
N ILE A 160 -2.49 12.15 -5.85
CA ILE A 160 -1.92 11.76 -4.55
C ILE A 160 -2.02 12.93 -3.57
N MET A 161 -1.59 14.12 -3.97
CA MET A 161 -1.54 15.29 -3.09
C MET A 161 -2.91 15.83 -2.70
N HIS A 162 -3.97 15.54 -3.47
CA HIS A 162 -5.34 15.94 -3.14
C HIS A 162 -6.10 14.98 -2.22
N ASN A 163 -5.55 13.80 -1.95
CA ASN A 163 -6.15 12.85 -1.01
C ASN A 163 -5.32 12.78 0.28
N LYS A 164 -5.95 12.98 1.44
CA LYS A 164 -5.25 13.07 2.74
C LYS A 164 -4.47 11.80 3.13
N TYR A 165 -4.96 10.60 2.74
CA TYR A 165 -4.30 9.33 2.99
C TYR A 165 -3.09 9.15 2.05
N LEU A 166 -3.32 9.37 0.76
CA LEU A 166 -2.26 9.17 -0.24
C LEU A 166 -1.11 10.17 -0.06
N SER A 167 -1.41 11.45 0.25
CA SER A 167 -0.37 12.45 0.52
C SER A 167 0.45 12.08 1.76
N PHE A 168 -0.19 11.58 2.82
CA PHE A 168 0.52 11.08 3.99
C PHE A 168 1.44 9.89 3.64
N CYS A 169 0.94 8.91 2.86
CA CYS A 169 1.75 7.77 2.42
C CYS A 169 2.95 8.23 1.56
N PHE A 170 2.72 9.19 0.68
CA PHE A 170 3.77 9.75 -0.18
C PHE A 170 4.82 10.54 0.60
N ASP A 171 4.41 11.33 1.59
CA ASP A 171 5.31 12.06 2.49
C ASP A 171 6.17 11.10 3.31
N LYS A 172 5.58 10.01 3.82
CA LYS A 172 6.32 8.95 4.52
C LYS A 172 7.33 8.29 3.59
N PHE A 173 6.94 7.97 2.36
CA PHE A 173 7.85 7.40 1.36
C PHE A 173 8.96 8.36 0.97
N SER A 174 8.67 9.64 0.82
CA SER A 174 9.65 10.69 0.52
C SER A 174 10.59 11.01 1.68
N SER A 175 10.34 10.46 2.87
CA SER A 175 11.12 10.69 4.10
C SER A 175 11.82 9.44 4.64
N ILE A 176 11.84 8.34 3.89
CA ILE A 176 12.51 7.11 4.30
C ILE A 176 14.02 7.29 4.44
N LYS A 177 14.62 6.49 5.33
CA LYS A 177 16.06 6.52 5.63
C LYS A 177 16.67 5.14 5.40
N GLY A 178 17.99 5.10 5.33
CA GLY A 178 18.71 3.83 5.19
C GLY A 178 18.69 3.28 3.79
N SER A 179 18.02 2.16 3.55
CA SER A 179 17.96 1.48 2.25
C SER A 179 16.52 1.18 1.86
N LEU A 180 16.21 1.31 0.58
CA LEU A 180 14.96 0.89 -0.04
C LEU A 180 15.18 -0.38 -0.84
N ILE A 181 14.33 -1.37 -0.68
CA ILE A 181 14.32 -2.59 -1.50
C ILE A 181 13.02 -2.59 -2.28
N THR A 182 13.08 -2.79 -3.60
CA THR A 182 11.91 -2.85 -4.46
C THR A 182 11.75 -4.24 -5.04
N PHE A 183 10.54 -4.75 -5.03
CA PHE A 183 10.17 -6.05 -5.60
C PHE A 183 8.95 -5.88 -6.51
N GLY A 184 9.05 -6.36 -7.76
CA GLY A 184 7.94 -6.32 -8.72
C GLY A 184 7.55 -4.92 -9.22
N PHE A 185 8.43 -3.91 -9.09
CA PHE A 185 8.18 -2.55 -9.54
C PHE A 185 9.21 -2.13 -10.60
N ASN A 186 8.74 -1.77 -11.79
CA ASN A 186 9.60 -1.53 -12.94
C ASN A 186 9.99 -0.07 -13.20
N PHE A 187 9.51 0.89 -12.42
CA PHE A 187 9.77 2.32 -12.60
C PHE A 187 9.44 2.82 -14.02
N GLY A 188 8.23 2.51 -14.50
CA GLY A 188 7.76 2.96 -15.81
C GLY A 188 7.74 4.47 -15.97
N ASP A 189 7.67 4.95 -17.21
CA ASP A 189 7.71 6.40 -17.51
C ASP A 189 6.60 7.20 -16.81
N ASN A 190 5.45 6.58 -16.57
CA ASN A 190 4.33 7.19 -15.84
C ASN A 190 4.49 7.14 -14.31
N ASP A 191 5.60 6.59 -13.80
CA ASP A 191 5.87 6.45 -12.36
C ASP A 191 7.11 7.24 -11.93
N THR A 192 7.53 8.24 -12.70
CA THR A 192 8.69 9.09 -12.37
C THR A 192 8.50 9.86 -11.06
N HIS A 193 7.27 10.12 -10.61
CA HIS A 193 6.97 10.68 -9.29
C HIS A 193 7.49 9.81 -8.14
N ILE A 194 7.57 8.47 -8.32
CA ILE A 194 8.19 7.56 -7.34
C ILE A 194 9.71 7.74 -7.32
N ILE A 195 10.36 7.92 -8.49
CA ILE A 195 11.79 8.23 -8.54
C ILE A 195 12.07 9.58 -7.88
N GLU A 196 11.20 10.57 -8.08
CA GLU A 196 11.31 11.88 -7.44
C GLU A 196 11.19 11.78 -5.93
N ALA A 197 10.25 11.01 -5.40
CA ALA A 197 10.11 10.74 -3.97
C ALA A 197 11.36 10.08 -3.38
N ILE A 198 11.93 9.09 -4.07
CA ILE A 198 13.20 8.45 -3.70
C ILE A 198 14.33 9.49 -3.68
N ASN A 199 14.38 10.38 -4.65
CA ASN A 199 15.38 11.43 -4.73
C ASN A 199 15.21 12.50 -3.63
N ILE A 200 13.98 12.82 -3.23
CA ILE A 200 13.71 13.66 -2.07
C ILE A 200 14.29 12.99 -0.82
N ALA A 201 13.98 11.71 -0.57
CA ALA A 201 14.51 10.95 0.56
C ALA A 201 16.05 10.87 0.56
N ALA A 202 16.68 10.74 -0.62
CA ALA A 202 18.13 10.68 -0.76
C ALA A 202 18.84 12.03 -0.49
N ASN A 203 18.14 13.14 -0.68
CA ASN A 203 18.69 14.49 -0.48
C ASN A 203 18.38 15.07 0.90
N GLN A 204 17.63 14.36 1.75
CA GLN A 204 17.33 14.81 3.11
C GLN A 204 18.56 14.73 4.01
N GLY A 205 18.61 15.67 4.94
CA GLY A 205 19.59 15.69 6.03
C GLY A 205 21.05 15.88 5.59
N LYS A 206 21.89 16.25 6.56
CA LYS A 206 23.34 16.43 6.34
C LYS A 206 24.15 15.17 6.68
N LYS A 207 23.61 14.32 7.53
CA LYS A 207 24.29 13.09 7.97
C LYS A 207 23.76 11.88 7.23
N ALA A 208 24.59 10.88 7.08
CA ALA A 208 24.24 9.64 6.40
C ALA A 208 22.98 8.96 7.01
N GLN A 209 22.84 8.97 8.32
CA GLN A 209 21.72 8.37 9.05
C GLN A 209 20.37 9.08 8.86
N ASP A 210 20.37 10.27 8.26
CA ASP A 210 19.17 11.11 8.12
C ASP A 210 18.54 11.00 6.72
N LYS A 211 19.08 10.15 5.83
CA LYS A 211 18.66 10.06 4.43
C LYS A 211 18.65 8.63 3.91
N LEU A 212 18.04 8.45 2.75
CA LEU A 212 18.13 7.23 1.96
C LEU A 212 19.51 7.14 1.29
N TRP A 213 20.23 6.04 1.48
CA TRP A 213 21.58 5.84 0.91
C TRP A 213 21.57 5.07 -0.40
N SER A 214 20.71 4.07 -0.44
CA SER A 214 20.69 3.15 -1.57
C SER A 214 19.29 2.61 -1.85
N VAL A 215 19.07 2.32 -3.11
CA VAL A 215 17.94 1.52 -3.57
C VAL A 215 18.46 0.19 -4.12
N TYR A 216 17.81 -0.90 -3.73
CA TYR A 216 18.02 -2.24 -4.26
C TYR A 216 16.83 -2.58 -5.14
N ILE A 217 17.07 -2.73 -6.44
CA ILE A 217 15.99 -2.97 -7.42
C ILE A 217 16.01 -4.42 -7.85
N GLY A 218 14.88 -5.11 -7.63
CA GLY A 218 14.69 -6.48 -8.06
C GLY A 218 14.52 -6.57 -9.58
N VAL A 219 15.38 -7.35 -10.23
CA VAL A 219 15.35 -7.61 -11.67
C VAL A 219 14.90 -9.05 -11.89
N TYR A 220 13.85 -9.24 -12.67
CA TYR A 220 13.29 -10.56 -12.98
C TYR A 220 13.72 -11.09 -14.35
N SER A 221 13.92 -10.20 -15.33
CA SER A 221 14.24 -10.52 -16.71
C SER A 221 15.35 -9.63 -17.26
N ASP A 222 15.95 -10.06 -18.40
CA ASP A 222 16.93 -9.24 -19.11
C ASP A 222 16.31 -7.92 -19.61
N ALA A 223 15.02 -7.91 -19.93
CA ALA A 223 14.32 -6.69 -20.32
C ALA A 223 14.23 -5.69 -19.16
N ASP A 224 13.95 -6.17 -17.93
CA ASP A 224 13.97 -5.31 -16.73
C ASP A 224 15.38 -4.76 -16.48
N LEU A 225 16.42 -5.63 -16.62
CA LEU A 225 17.79 -5.20 -16.46
C LEU A 225 18.15 -4.07 -17.43
N MET A 226 17.84 -4.25 -18.72
CA MET A 226 18.09 -3.23 -19.73
C MET A 226 17.32 -1.93 -19.46
N HIS A 227 16.10 -2.02 -18.97
CA HIS A 227 15.30 -0.86 -18.62
C HIS A 227 15.91 -0.11 -17.44
N ILE A 228 16.21 -0.80 -16.33
CA ILE A 228 16.78 -0.18 -15.14
C ILE A 228 18.16 0.43 -15.43
N GLU A 229 19.00 -0.21 -16.23
CA GLU A 229 20.28 0.35 -16.65
C GLU A 229 20.15 1.71 -17.37
N LYS A 230 19.07 1.91 -18.15
CA LYS A 230 18.78 3.20 -18.81
C LYS A 230 18.35 4.30 -17.83
N ILE A 231 17.62 3.94 -16.77
CA ILE A 231 17.05 4.92 -15.86
C ILE A 231 17.84 5.11 -14.57
N LYS A 232 18.82 4.25 -14.25
CA LYS A 232 19.56 4.29 -12.98
C LYS A 232 20.24 5.65 -12.71
N THR A 233 20.57 6.40 -13.75
CA THR A 233 21.16 7.75 -13.61
C THR A 233 20.15 8.81 -13.13
N LYS A 234 18.86 8.51 -13.15
CA LYS A 234 17.82 9.39 -12.61
C LYS A 234 17.80 9.40 -11.07
N PHE A 235 18.38 8.37 -10.43
CA PHE A 235 18.41 8.26 -8.97
C PHE A 235 19.55 9.07 -8.37
N LYS A 236 19.30 9.75 -7.23
CA LYS A 236 20.28 10.54 -6.47
C LYS A 236 20.95 9.74 -5.34
N CYS A 237 20.65 8.47 -5.21
CA CYS A 237 21.27 7.51 -4.28
C CYS A 237 21.95 6.38 -5.06
N LYS A 238 22.68 5.54 -4.31
CA LYS A 238 23.31 4.34 -4.90
C LYS A 238 22.24 3.36 -5.37
N VAL A 239 22.33 2.91 -6.62
CA VAL A 239 21.47 1.87 -7.18
C VAL A 239 22.21 0.54 -7.18
N ASN A 240 21.65 -0.47 -6.56
CA ASN A 240 22.11 -1.85 -6.56
C ASN A 240 21.02 -2.72 -7.22
N LEU A 241 21.42 -3.71 -7.99
CA LEU A 241 20.50 -4.65 -8.63
C LEU A 241 20.62 -6.01 -7.95
N TYR A 242 19.50 -6.71 -7.84
CA TYR A 242 19.49 -8.09 -7.38
C TYR A 242 18.55 -8.94 -8.24
N ASN A 243 18.78 -10.23 -8.29
CA ASN A 243 17.93 -11.16 -9.03
C ASN A 243 16.66 -11.46 -8.22
N ALA A 244 15.52 -10.90 -8.65
CA ALA A 244 14.25 -11.09 -7.96
C ALA A 244 13.78 -12.56 -7.91
N LYS A 245 14.26 -13.42 -8.83
CA LYS A 245 13.95 -14.86 -8.81
C LYS A 245 14.57 -15.61 -7.62
N THR A 246 15.56 -15.03 -6.95
CA THR A 246 16.20 -15.64 -5.79
C THR A 246 15.53 -15.27 -4.47
N THR A 247 14.55 -14.37 -4.51
CA THR A 247 13.76 -14.00 -3.32
C THR A 247 12.60 -14.97 -3.16
N ASN A 248 12.42 -15.49 -1.95
CA ASN A 248 11.33 -16.42 -1.64
C ASN A 248 10.03 -15.66 -1.32
N VAL A 249 9.54 -14.90 -2.31
CA VAL A 249 8.26 -14.20 -2.24
C VAL A 249 7.32 -14.89 -3.21
N TRP A 250 6.18 -15.39 -2.75
CA TRP A 250 5.21 -16.13 -3.55
C TRP A 250 5.70 -17.46 -4.15
N GLN A 251 6.79 -18.03 -3.65
CA GLN A 251 7.32 -19.32 -4.15
C GLN A 251 6.95 -20.47 -3.22
#